data_7fc25890ba449670074fbaa93cbb7ed5
#
_entry.id   7fc25890ba449670074fbaa93cbb7ed5
#
_cell.length_a   1.000
_cell.length_b   1.000
_cell.length_c   1.000
_cell.angle_alpha   90.00
_cell.angle_beta   90.00
_cell.angle_gamma   90.00
#
_symmetry.space_group_name_H-M   'P 1'
#
loop_
_entity.id
_entity.type
_entity.pdbx_description
1 polymer ?
#
loop_
_entity_poly.entity_id
_entity_poly.type
_entity_poly.pdbx_seq_one_letter_code
_entity_poly.pdbx_strand_id
1 'polypeptide(L)'
;MRLYLSSFRMGDHPEHLVALAGGDGRRSVVIANAMDDAPPGVRRASVELELAALADLGLGAAELDLRDYFGHRQRLRQDLAGVGMAWLRGGNAFMLRYALDRSGADTLFGELLAADALVYAGYSAGACVLSPSLRGLELVDDADAVTRTYGSPPLWDGLALLGEAFVPHYRSPGHPETAAIERVVTRYRAEGIAYRTLHDGQALLVNGPETKIV
;
A
#
# COMPACT_ATOMS: atom_id res chain seq x y z
N MET A 1 -2.15 15.59 5.64
CA MET A 1 -1.91 14.25 5.08
C MET A 1 -3.25 13.54 4.91
N ARG A 2 -3.47 12.90 3.74
CA ARG A 2 -4.72 12.18 3.43
C ARG A 2 -4.39 10.73 3.08
N LEU A 3 -4.97 9.77 3.85
CA LEU A 3 -4.75 8.34 3.65
C LEU A 3 -6.10 7.60 3.61
N TYR A 4 -6.20 6.60 2.74
CA TYR A 4 -7.24 5.59 2.75
C TYR A 4 -6.61 4.20 2.70
N LEU A 5 -6.60 3.50 3.84
CA LEU A 5 -5.86 2.25 4.02
C LEU A 5 -6.83 1.14 4.37
N SER A 6 -7.27 0.38 3.37
CA SER A 6 -8.22 -0.71 3.60
C SER A 6 -7.50 -2.01 3.97
N SER A 7 -8.23 -2.88 4.64
CA SER A 7 -7.77 -4.25 4.90
C SER A 7 -7.67 -5.03 3.60
N PHE A 8 -8.76 -5.06 2.82
CA PHE A 8 -8.83 -5.80 1.58
C PHE A 8 -9.55 -5.01 0.50
N ARG A 9 -8.95 -4.91 -0.70
CA ARG A 9 -9.49 -4.19 -1.86
C ARG A 9 -9.97 -2.78 -1.49
N MET A 10 -11.15 -2.38 -1.97
CA MET A 10 -11.70 -1.04 -1.71
C MET A 10 -12.39 -0.90 -0.34
N GLY A 11 -12.53 -2.00 0.44
CA GLY A 11 -13.34 -2.00 1.65
C GLY A 11 -14.85 -1.93 1.36
N ASP A 12 -15.67 -1.82 2.42
CA ASP A 12 -17.13 -1.77 2.31
C ASP A 12 -17.65 -0.33 2.08
N HIS A 13 -16.79 0.69 2.30
CA HIS A 13 -17.12 2.10 2.24
C HIS A 13 -16.23 2.89 1.26
N PRO A 14 -16.19 2.51 -0.05
CA PRO A 14 -15.31 3.15 -1.04
C PRO A 14 -15.69 4.61 -1.34
N GLU A 15 -16.89 5.06 -0.96
CA GLU A 15 -17.31 6.47 -1.05
C GLU A 15 -16.38 7.40 -0.27
N HIS A 16 -15.73 6.91 0.79
CA HIS A 16 -14.73 7.68 1.53
C HIS A 16 -13.43 7.87 0.74
N LEU A 17 -13.03 6.87 -0.06
CA LEU A 17 -11.91 7.00 -0.99
C LEU A 17 -12.21 8.07 -2.04
N VAL A 18 -13.41 8.00 -2.64
CA VAL A 18 -13.87 8.99 -3.64
C VAL A 18 -13.87 10.39 -3.05
N ALA A 19 -14.39 10.55 -1.82
CA ALA A 19 -14.41 11.84 -1.13
C ALA A 19 -13.01 12.40 -0.85
N LEU A 20 -12.04 11.54 -0.47
CA LEU A 20 -10.65 11.94 -0.27
C LEU A 20 -9.93 12.28 -1.57
N ALA A 21 -10.13 11.49 -2.63
CA ALA A 21 -9.52 11.70 -3.92
C ALA A 21 -9.92 13.06 -4.53
N GLY A 22 -11.04 13.60 -4.07
CA GLY A 22 -11.53 14.94 -4.35
C GLY A 22 -11.79 15.15 -5.85
N GLY A 23 -12.92 15.64 -6.25
CA GLY A 23 -13.30 15.86 -7.66
C GLY A 23 -12.52 16.99 -8.35
N ASP A 24 -11.23 17.13 -8.09
CA ASP A 24 -10.36 18.17 -8.67
C ASP A 24 -9.86 17.83 -10.10
N GLY A 25 -10.30 16.68 -10.64
CA GLY A 25 -9.93 16.20 -11.97
C GLY A 25 -8.47 15.75 -12.12
N ARG A 26 -7.69 15.70 -11.02
CA ARG A 26 -6.34 15.18 -11.07
C ARG A 26 -6.36 13.67 -11.32
N ARG A 27 -5.41 13.18 -12.11
CA ARG A 27 -5.29 11.76 -12.43
C ARG A 27 -4.87 10.95 -11.21
N SER A 28 -5.29 9.69 -11.20
CA SER A 28 -4.81 8.70 -10.23
C SER A 28 -3.80 7.75 -10.88
N VAL A 29 -2.98 7.11 -10.05
CA VAL A 29 -2.07 6.04 -10.50
C VAL A 29 -2.26 4.79 -9.66
N VAL A 30 -2.10 3.62 -10.30
CA VAL A 30 -2.07 2.30 -9.68
C VAL A 30 -0.63 1.82 -9.61
N ILE A 31 -0.19 1.42 -8.43
CA ILE A 31 1.13 0.83 -8.18
C ILE A 31 0.92 -0.61 -7.72
N ALA A 32 1.37 -1.57 -8.55
CA ALA A 32 1.17 -3.01 -8.32
C ALA A 32 2.49 -3.77 -8.05
N ASN A 33 3.54 -3.07 -7.62
CA ASN A 33 4.86 -3.65 -7.40
C ASN A 33 4.93 -4.64 -6.22
N ALA A 34 3.90 -4.73 -5.39
CA ALA A 34 3.71 -5.86 -4.46
C ALA A 34 3.55 -7.22 -5.18
N MET A 35 3.34 -7.22 -6.50
CA MET A 35 3.17 -8.41 -7.34
C MET A 35 4.34 -8.66 -8.29
N ASP A 36 5.50 -8.06 -8.07
CA ASP A 36 6.63 -8.16 -9.00
C ASP A 36 7.29 -9.54 -9.02
N ASP A 37 7.04 -10.37 -8.00
CA ASP A 37 7.42 -11.79 -7.95
C ASP A 37 6.41 -12.73 -8.62
N ALA A 38 5.23 -12.22 -9.00
CA ALA A 38 4.21 -13.02 -9.67
C ALA A 38 4.52 -13.21 -11.18
N PRO A 39 4.00 -14.28 -11.80
CA PRO A 39 4.09 -14.43 -13.24
C PRO A 39 3.54 -13.20 -13.99
N PRO A 40 4.17 -12.76 -15.12
CA PRO A 40 3.79 -11.51 -15.79
C PRO A 40 2.31 -11.40 -16.17
N GLY A 41 1.67 -12.51 -16.55
CA GLY A 41 0.24 -12.55 -16.88
C GLY A 41 -0.64 -12.32 -15.64
N VAL A 42 -0.26 -12.88 -14.49
CA VAL A 42 -0.97 -12.70 -13.21
C VAL A 42 -0.86 -11.25 -12.74
N ARG A 43 0.37 -10.68 -12.80
CA ARG A 43 0.60 -9.28 -12.44
C ARG A 43 -0.24 -8.34 -13.33
N ARG A 44 -0.24 -8.56 -14.65
CA ARG A 44 -1.02 -7.73 -15.59
C ARG A 44 -2.52 -7.80 -15.29
N ALA A 45 -3.07 -9.00 -15.16
CA ALA A 45 -4.48 -9.17 -14.80
C ALA A 45 -4.82 -8.48 -13.47
N SER A 46 -3.90 -8.47 -12.52
CA SER A 46 -4.05 -7.77 -11.25
C SER A 46 -4.14 -6.25 -11.43
N VAL A 47 -3.29 -5.67 -12.28
CA VAL A 47 -3.35 -4.23 -12.61
C VAL A 47 -4.68 -3.89 -13.27
N GLU A 48 -5.11 -4.68 -14.25
CA GLU A 48 -6.39 -4.49 -14.95
C GLU A 48 -7.59 -4.49 -13.98
N LEU A 49 -7.59 -5.38 -12.99
CA LEU A 49 -8.61 -5.43 -11.94
C LEU A 49 -8.64 -4.15 -11.08
N GLU A 50 -7.48 -3.62 -10.70
CA GLU A 50 -7.41 -2.37 -9.92
C GLU A 50 -7.87 -1.17 -10.75
N LEU A 51 -7.45 -1.09 -12.01
CA LEU A 51 -7.87 -0.02 -12.92
C LEU A 51 -9.40 -0.04 -13.15
N ALA A 52 -9.99 -1.22 -13.35
CA ALA A 52 -11.43 -1.39 -13.51
C ALA A 52 -12.17 -0.97 -12.23
N ALA A 53 -11.72 -1.44 -11.05
CA ALA A 53 -12.34 -1.11 -9.78
C ALA A 53 -12.33 0.39 -9.48
N LEU A 54 -11.23 1.10 -9.81
CA LEU A 54 -11.17 2.55 -9.66
C LEU A 54 -12.07 3.26 -10.69
N ALA A 55 -12.14 2.76 -11.92
CA ALA A 55 -13.01 3.30 -12.95
C ALA A 55 -14.50 3.18 -12.57
N ASP A 56 -14.92 2.08 -11.95
CA ASP A 56 -16.27 1.88 -11.43
C ASP A 56 -16.66 2.91 -10.34
N LEU A 57 -15.66 3.45 -9.64
CA LEU A 57 -15.82 4.54 -8.67
C LEU A 57 -15.73 5.94 -9.32
N GLY A 58 -15.54 6.03 -10.63
CA GLY A 58 -15.34 7.30 -11.34
C GLY A 58 -13.94 7.88 -11.19
N LEU A 59 -12.99 7.09 -10.67
CA LEU A 59 -11.60 7.49 -10.48
C LEU A 59 -10.76 6.96 -11.65
N GLY A 60 -10.51 7.81 -12.66
CA GLY A 60 -9.65 7.46 -13.78
C GLY A 60 -8.19 7.27 -13.34
N ALA A 61 -7.62 6.10 -13.63
CA ALA A 61 -6.25 5.78 -13.23
C ALA A 61 -5.44 5.15 -14.37
N ALA A 62 -4.12 5.23 -14.28
CA ALA A 62 -3.17 4.50 -15.11
C ALA A 62 -2.16 3.77 -14.23
N GLU A 63 -1.57 2.69 -14.74
CA GLU A 63 -0.47 2.03 -14.04
C GLU A 63 0.75 2.97 -13.96
N LEU A 64 1.40 2.98 -12.79
CA LEU A 64 2.73 3.52 -12.57
C LEU A 64 3.61 2.38 -12.05
N ASP A 65 4.39 1.77 -12.95
CA ASP A 65 5.32 0.70 -12.59
C ASP A 65 6.61 1.31 -12.05
N LEU A 66 6.87 1.11 -10.76
CA LEU A 66 8.05 1.68 -10.10
C LEU A 66 9.37 1.13 -10.65
N ARG A 67 9.37 -0.03 -11.30
CA ARG A 67 10.58 -0.60 -11.93
C ARG A 67 11.15 0.29 -13.03
N ASP A 68 10.29 1.03 -13.73
CA ASP A 68 10.70 1.98 -14.77
C ASP A 68 11.48 3.19 -14.21
N TYR A 69 11.47 3.34 -12.89
CA TYR A 69 12.07 4.47 -12.17
C TYR A 69 13.22 4.07 -11.24
N PHE A 70 13.68 2.82 -11.27
CA PHE A 70 14.81 2.40 -10.44
C PHE A 70 16.06 3.22 -10.79
N GLY A 71 16.56 3.98 -9.79
CA GLY A 71 17.66 4.94 -9.99
C GLY A 71 17.27 6.24 -10.71
N HIS A 72 15.99 6.46 -11.04
CA HIS A 72 15.52 7.61 -11.80
C HIS A 72 14.49 8.46 -11.03
N ARG A 73 14.76 8.75 -9.75
CA ARG A 73 13.86 9.52 -8.86
C ARG A 73 13.38 10.85 -9.47
N GLN A 74 14.23 11.54 -10.22
CA GLN A 74 13.85 12.82 -10.82
C GLN A 74 12.77 12.64 -11.90
N ARG A 75 12.85 11.58 -12.69
CA ARG A 75 11.81 11.23 -13.66
C ARG A 75 10.50 10.87 -12.94
N LEU A 76 10.57 10.05 -11.86
CA LEU A 76 9.40 9.72 -11.05
C LEU A 76 8.72 10.99 -10.49
N ARG A 77 9.51 11.95 -9.99
CA ARG A 77 8.99 13.23 -9.49
C ARG A 77 8.23 14.00 -10.59
N GLN A 78 8.75 14.01 -11.82
CA GLN A 78 8.09 14.66 -12.95
C GLN A 78 6.78 13.95 -13.31
N ASP A 79 6.77 12.63 -13.34
CA ASP A 79 5.59 11.84 -13.71
C ASP A 79 4.52 11.82 -12.60
N LEU A 80 4.90 12.02 -11.35
CA LEU A 80 3.97 12.23 -10.22
C LEU A 80 3.44 13.67 -10.14
N ALA A 81 4.02 14.61 -10.89
CA ALA A 81 3.50 15.97 -10.91
C ALA A 81 2.06 16.00 -11.47
N GLY A 82 1.12 16.56 -10.68
CA GLY A 82 -0.29 16.59 -11.03
C GLY A 82 -1.05 15.29 -10.79
N VAL A 83 -0.43 14.26 -10.20
CA VAL A 83 -1.13 13.09 -9.67
C VAL A 83 -1.82 13.46 -8.36
N GLY A 84 -3.13 13.23 -8.27
CA GLY A 84 -3.93 13.52 -7.08
C GLY A 84 -3.99 12.35 -6.10
N MET A 85 -3.91 11.11 -6.60
CA MET A 85 -4.01 9.90 -5.79
C MET A 85 -3.10 8.80 -6.31
N ALA A 86 -2.41 8.13 -5.40
CA ALA A 86 -1.71 6.87 -5.65
C ALA A 86 -2.44 5.73 -4.93
N TRP A 87 -2.88 4.72 -5.70
CA TRP A 87 -3.48 3.49 -5.21
C TRP A 87 -2.45 2.36 -5.23
N LEU A 88 -2.06 1.86 -4.05
CA LEU A 88 -1.08 0.80 -3.90
C LEU A 88 -1.77 -0.53 -3.61
N ARG A 89 -1.60 -1.47 -4.52
CA ARG A 89 -2.20 -2.80 -4.45
C ARG A 89 -1.55 -3.67 -3.36
N GLY A 90 -2.34 -4.58 -2.80
CA GLY A 90 -1.88 -5.67 -1.95
C GLY A 90 -1.02 -6.71 -2.71
N GLY A 91 -0.37 -7.56 -1.97
CA GLY A 91 0.59 -8.58 -2.41
C GLY A 91 1.70 -8.70 -1.38
N ASN A 92 2.95 -8.87 -1.80
CA ASN A 92 4.08 -8.98 -0.90
C ASN A 92 4.61 -7.59 -0.47
N ALA A 93 4.54 -7.31 0.83
CA ALA A 93 4.95 -6.02 1.40
C ALA A 93 6.46 -5.75 1.22
N PHE A 94 7.31 -6.79 1.26
CA PHE A 94 8.76 -6.64 1.05
C PHE A 94 9.10 -6.28 -0.39
N MET A 95 8.38 -6.86 -1.37
CA MET A 95 8.52 -6.51 -2.78
C MET A 95 8.15 -5.06 -3.03
N LEU A 96 7.00 -4.62 -2.49
CA LEU A 96 6.55 -3.24 -2.61
C LEU A 96 7.53 -2.27 -1.93
N ARG A 97 7.98 -2.58 -0.71
CA ARG A 97 8.94 -1.74 0.03
C ARG A 97 10.25 -1.56 -0.75
N TYR A 98 10.75 -2.64 -1.35
CA TYR A 98 11.94 -2.58 -2.18
C TYR A 98 11.74 -1.69 -3.41
N ALA A 99 10.63 -1.85 -4.12
CA ALA A 99 10.33 -1.04 -5.30
C ALA A 99 10.18 0.45 -4.96
N LEU A 100 9.56 0.79 -3.81
CA LEU A 100 9.44 2.15 -3.30
C LEU A 100 10.84 2.78 -3.05
N ASP A 101 11.75 2.05 -2.41
CA ASP A 101 13.12 2.50 -2.15
C ASP A 101 13.89 2.72 -3.46
N ARG A 102 13.90 1.70 -4.33
CA ARG A 102 14.72 1.73 -5.55
C ARG A 102 14.31 2.82 -6.54
N SER A 103 13.03 3.15 -6.58
CA SER A 103 12.49 4.25 -7.39
C SER A 103 12.61 5.62 -6.71
N GLY A 104 12.80 5.66 -5.38
CA GLY A 104 12.74 6.86 -4.55
C GLY A 104 11.31 7.35 -4.29
N ALA A 105 10.31 6.49 -4.55
CA ALA A 105 8.90 6.80 -4.28
C ALA A 105 8.64 6.96 -2.77
N ASP A 106 9.35 6.22 -1.91
CA ASP A 106 9.26 6.32 -0.47
C ASP A 106 9.47 7.75 0.04
N THR A 107 10.53 8.40 -0.38
CA THR A 107 10.82 9.79 -0.02
C THR A 107 9.83 10.76 -0.68
N LEU A 108 9.50 10.54 -1.96
CA LEU A 108 8.59 11.41 -2.70
C LEU A 108 7.17 11.39 -2.11
N PHE A 109 6.67 10.23 -1.68
CA PHE A 109 5.37 10.14 -1.02
C PHE A 109 5.36 10.87 0.31
N GLY A 110 6.42 10.76 1.11
CA GLY A 110 6.56 11.53 2.34
C GLY A 110 6.48 13.05 2.09
N GLU A 111 7.21 13.55 1.08
CA GLU A 111 7.19 14.96 0.68
C GLU A 111 5.79 15.41 0.20
N LEU A 112 5.16 14.64 -0.68
CA LEU A 112 3.85 14.96 -1.25
C LEU A 112 2.72 14.91 -0.20
N LEU A 113 2.77 13.94 0.71
CA LEU A 113 1.80 13.82 1.80
C LEU A 113 1.94 14.93 2.84
N ALA A 114 3.19 15.34 3.16
CA ALA A 114 3.45 16.47 4.04
C ALA A 114 2.93 17.79 3.45
N ALA A 115 3.03 17.95 2.13
CA ALA A 115 2.51 19.11 1.40
C ALA A 115 1.00 19.03 1.11
N ASP A 116 0.30 17.96 1.54
CA ASP A 116 -1.09 17.66 1.19
C ASP A 116 -1.39 17.65 -0.32
N ALA A 117 -0.37 17.34 -1.12
CA ALA A 117 -0.43 17.34 -2.58
C ALA A 117 -0.89 16.00 -3.18
N LEU A 118 -0.95 14.94 -2.37
CA LEU A 118 -1.30 13.57 -2.78
C LEU A 118 -2.24 12.94 -1.76
N VAL A 119 -3.17 12.12 -2.23
CA VAL A 119 -3.85 11.09 -1.43
C VAL A 119 -3.08 9.79 -1.60
N TYR A 120 -2.63 9.20 -0.52
CA TYR A 120 -2.13 7.84 -0.53
C TYR A 120 -3.26 6.89 -0.18
N ALA A 121 -3.51 5.95 -1.04
CA ALA A 121 -4.53 4.94 -0.85
C ALA A 121 -3.98 3.55 -1.18
N GLY A 122 -4.54 2.51 -0.57
CA GLY A 122 -4.09 1.16 -0.85
C GLY A 122 -4.64 0.16 0.16
N TYR A 123 -4.30 -1.12 -0.04
CA TYR A 123 -4.76 -2.19 0.82
C TYR A 123 -3.68 -3.24 1.08
N SER A 124 -3.82 -3.99 2.20
CA SER A 124 -2.91 -5.07 2.58
C SER A 124 -1.46 -4.60 2.53
N ALA A 125 -0.60 -5.16 1.71
CA ALA A 125 0.79 -4.74 1.54
C ALA A 125 0.93 -3.23 1.28
N GLY A 126 0.02 -2.63 0.47
CA GLY A 126 -0.02 -1.20 0.19
C GLY A 126 -0.23 -0.33 1.44
N ALA A 127 -0.89 -0.86 2.46
CA ALA A 127 -1.04 -0.21 3.76
C ALA A 127 0.09 -0.58 4.73
N CYS A 128 0.52 -1.85 4.75
CA CYS A 128 1.54 -2.36 5.65
C CYS A 128 2.89 -1.63 5.50
N VAL A 129 3.27 -1.24 4.28
CA VAL A 129 4.54 -0.53 4.05
C VAL A 129 4.61 0.84 4.73
N LEU A 130 3.48 1.43 5.15
CA LEU A 130 3.46 2.69 5.90
C LEU A 130 3.82 2.53 7.39
N SER A 131 3.85 1.30 7.90
CA SER A 131 4.27 0.96 9.26
C SER A 131 5.71 1.40 9.53
N PRO A 132 6.14 1.55 10.80
CA PRO A 132 7.54 1.82 11.13
C PRO A 132 8.48 0.67 10.74
N SER A 133 7.99 -0.56 10.80
CA SER A 133 8.76 -1.77 10.50
C SER A 133 7.87 -2.82 9.84
N LEU A 134 8.48 -3.65 8.97
CA LEU A 134 7.83 -4.82 8.37
C LEU A 134 8.12 -6.12 9.13
N ARG A 135 8.88 -6.04 10.24
CA ARG A 135 9.16 -7.22 11.08
C ARG A 135 7.87 -7.80 11.64
N GLY A 136 7.72 -9.10 11.50
CA GLY A 136 6.48 -9.84 11.81
C GLY A 136 5.72 -10.22 10.56
N LEU A 137 5.78 -9.41 9.48
CA LEU A 137 5.09 -9.72 8.22
C LEU A 137 5.74 -10.88 7.47
N GLU A 138 6.98 -11.26 7.78
CA GLU A 138 7.62 -12.47 7.23
C GLU A 138 6.90 -13.78 7.62
N LEU A 139 5.92 -13.71 8.54
CA LEU A 139 5.03 -14.82 8.85
C LEU A 139 3.91 -15.00 7.82
N VAL A 140 3.72 -14.01 6.95
CA VAL A 140 2.67 -13.92 5.92
C VAL A 140 3.30 -13.81 4.53
N ASP A 141 4.19 -12.84 4.34
CA ASP A 141 4.84 -12.51 3.09
C ASP A 141 6.25 -13.11 3.04
N ASP A 142 6.62 -13.64 1.89
CA ASP A 142 7.97 -14.18 1.67
C ASP A 142 8.98 -13.04 1.43
N ALA A 143 9.77 -12.72 2.45
CA ALA A 143 10.81 -11.70 2.36
C ALA A 143 11.93 -12.06 1.36
N ASP A 144 12.23 -13.37 1.21
CA ASP A 144 13.28 -13.84 0.29
C ASP A 144 12.88 -13.69 -1.18
N ALA A 145 11.61 -13.42 -1.48
CA ALA A 145 11.16 -13.09 -2.83
C ALA A 145 11.93 -11.90 -3.42
N VAL A 146 12.31 -10.92 -2.60
CA VAL A 146 13.14 -9.78 -3.01
C VAL A 146 14.49 -10.24 -3.54
N THR A 147 15.15 -11.13 -2.81
CA THR A 147 16.45 -11.68 -3.22
C THR A 147 16.33 -12.49 -4.50
N ARG A 148 15.28 -13.31 -4.63
CA ARG A 148 15.07 -14.12 -5.85
C ARG A 148 14.74 -13.26 -7.07
N THR A 149 14.01 -12.18 -6.90
CA THR A 149 13.54 -11.33 -8.01
C THR A 149 14.55 -10.27 -8.39
N TYR A 150 15.19 -9.62 -7.40
CA TYR A 150 16.03 -8.45 -7.63
C TYR A 150 17.50 -8.63 -7.26
N GLY A 151 17.89 -9.78 -6.71
CA GLY A 151 19.27 -10.05 -6.29
C GLY A 151 19.74 -9.21 -5.11
N SER A 152 18.82 -8.65 -4.33
CA SER A 152 19.11 -7.74 -3.21
C SER A 152 18.41 -8.22 -1.94
N PRO A 153 18.94 -7.93 -0.74
CA PRO A 153 18.26 -8.28 0.50
C PRO A 153 16.96 -7.49 0.68
N PRO A 154 15.96 -8.04 1.40
CA PRO A 154 14.75 -7.33 1.75
C PRO A 154 15.04 -6.15 2.69
N LEU A 155 14.20 -5.13 2.62
CA LEU A 155 14.19 -4.01 3.56
C LEU A 155 13.19 -4.31 4.68
N TRP A 156 13.61 -4.10 5.91
CA TRP A 156 12.82 -4.39 7.11
C TRP A 156 12.15 -3.17 7.72
N ASP A 157 12.66 -1.98 7.41
CA ASP A 157 12.07 -0.72 7.85
C ASP A 157 10.95 -0.33 6.88
N GLY A 158 9.78 0.02 7.40
CA GLY A 158 8.69 0.60 6.64
C GLY A 158 8.93 2.08 6.34
N LEU A 159 7.91 2.77 5.87
CA LEU A 159 7.96 4.21 5.58
C LEU A 159 7.76 5.08 6.82
N ALA A 160 7.35 4.49 7.94
CA ALA A 160 7.08 5.17 9.22
C ALA A 160 6.12 6.38 9.09
N LEU A 161 5.18 6.32 8.15
CA LEU A 161 4.11 7.32 7.99
C LEU A 161 2.94 7.07 8.96
N LEU A 162 2.84 5.85 9.49
CA LEU A 162 2.01 5.49 10.64
C LEU A 162 2.91 5.33 11.87
N GLY A 163 2.38 5.67 13.06
CA GLY A 163 3.08 5.48 14.34
C GLY A 163 3.00 4.06 14.90
N GLU A 164 2.31 3.14 14.20
CA GLU A 164 2.03 1.78 14.62
C GLU A 164 2.04 0.83 13.42
N ALA A 165 2.17 -0.47 13.66
CA ALA A 165 2.10 -1.46 12.61
C ALA A 165 0.66 -1.63 12.10
N PHE A 166 0.46 -1.59 10.79
CA PHE A 166 -0.83 -1.87 10.16
C PHE A 166 -0.98 -3.38 9.94
N VAL A 167 -2.07 -3.96 10.43
CA VAL A 167 -2.32 -5.40 10.38
C VAL A 167 -3.68 -5.67 9.72
N PRO A 168 -3.70 -5.92 8.40
CA PRO A 168 -4.92 -6.25 7.67
C PRO A 168 -5.37 -7.70 7.94
N HIS A 169 -6.54 -8.07 7.43
CA HIS A 169 -7.08 -9.45 7.43
C HIS A 169 -7.24 -10.09 8.81
N TYR A 170 -7.15 -9.30 9.88
CA TYR A 170 -7.25 -9.82 11.24
C TYR A 170 -8.67 -10.34 11.50
N ARG A 171 -8.78 -11.63 11.82
CA ARG A 171 -10.06 -12.30 12.07
C ARG A 171 -11.08 -12.12 10.95
N SER A 172 -10.62 -12.10 9.70
CA SER A 172 -11.45 -11.98 8.51
C SER A 172 -11.92 -13.36 8.07
N PRO A 173 -13.23 -13.69 8.19
CA PRO A 173 -13.73 -15.01 7.84
C PRO A 173 -13.48 -15.32 6.35
N GLY A 174 -12.89 -16.49 6.08
CA GLY A 174 -12.61 -16.94 4.71
C GLY A 174 -11.35 -16.36 4.06
N HIS A 175 -10.66 -15.41 4.70
CA HIS A 175 -9.38 -14.93 4.18
C HIS A 175 -8.27 -15.96 4.47
N PRO A 176 -7.48 -16.39 3.46
CA PRO A 176 -6.51 -17.48 3.61
C PRO A 176 -5.38 -17.14 4.59
N GLU A 177 -5.03 -15.87 4.77
CA GLU A 177 -3.93 -15.42 5.61
C GLU A 177 -4.33 -15.17 7.08
N THR A 178 -5.61 -15.20 7.42
CA THR A 178 -6.11 -14.85 8.77
C THR A 178 -5.35 -15.57 9.89
N ALA A 179 -5.06 -16.86 9.73
CA ALA A 179 -4.31 -17.64 10.75
C ALA A 179 -2.84 -17.17 10.88
N ALA A 180 -2.21 -16.76 9.78
CA ALA A 180 -0.85 -16.20 9.79
C ALA A 180 -0.85 -14.82 10.46
N ILE A 181 -1.83 -14.00 10.14
CA ILE A 181 -2.03 -12.66 10.74
C ILE A 181 -2.26 -12.75 12.25
N GLU A 182 -2.98 -13.76 12.76
CA GLU A 182 -3.11 -13.97 14.21
C GLU A 182 -1.77 -14.26 14.89
N ARG A 183 -0.86 -14.96 14.21
CA ARG A 183 0.53 -15.15 14.71
C ARG A 183 1.31 -13.84 14.73
N VAL A 184 1.16 -12.98 13.71
CA VAL A 184 1.76 -11.64 13.69
C VAL A 184 1.29 -10.83 14.91
N VAL A 185 -0.02 -10.79 15.16
CA VAL A 185 -0.59 -10.07 16.32
C VAL A 185 -0.09 -10.65 17.64
N THR A 186 0.00 -11.96 17.75
CA THR A 186 0.54 -12.63 18.95
C THR A 186 1.98 -12.21 19.21
N ARG A 187 2.80 -12.16 18.17
CA ARG A 187 4.18 -11.69 18.25
C ARG A 187 4.27 -10.22 18.65
N TYR A 188 3.49 -9.34 18.02
CA TYR A 188 3.50 -7.92 18.35
C TYR A 188 3.12 -7.65 19.80
N ARG A 189 2.14 -8.40 20.34
CA ARG A 189 1.81 -8.33 21.76
C ARG A 189 2.97 -8.75 22.66
N ALA A 190 3.62 -9.86 22.34
CA ALA A 190 4.73 -10.37 23.12
C ALA A 190 5.94 -9.43 23.11
N GLU A 191 6.17 -8.73 22.00
CA GLU A 191 7.30 -7.80 21.81
C GLU A 191 6.95 -6.34 22.19
N GLY A 192 5.71 -6.05 22.59
CA GLY A 192 5.26 -4.69 22.96
C GLY A 192 5.21 -3.73 21.76
N ILE A 193 5.08 -4.25 20.55
CA ILE A 193 4.96 -3.44 19.33
C ILE A 193 3.54 -2.88 19.24
N ALA A 194 3.41 -1.56 19.05
CA ALA A 194 2.12 -0.94 18.79
C ALA A 194 1.59 -1.35 17.42
N TYR A 195 0.32 -1.73 17.35
CA TYR A 195 -0.30 -2.16 16.09
C TYR A 195 -1.78 -1.81 16.04
N ARG A 196 -2.31 -1.72 14.82
CA ARG A 196 -3.72 -1.54 14.50
C ARG A 196 -4.21 -2.68 13.61
N THR A 197 -5.25 -3.37 14.03
CA THR A 197 -5.88 -4.44 13.23
C THR A 197 -7.11 -3.93 12.50
N LEU A 198 -7.31 -4.42 11.29
CA LEU A 198 -8.53 -4.23 10.51
C LEU A 198 -9.07 -5.58 10.04
N HIS A 199 -10.40 -5.72 10.05
CA HIS A 199 -11.10 -6.80 9.34
C HIS A 199 -11.26 -6.44 7.87
N ASP A 200 -11.41 -7.43 7.01
CA ASP A 200 -11.80 -7.20 5.62
C ASP A 200 -13.16 -6.47 5.57
N GLY A 201 -13.25 -5.52 4.68
CA GLY A 201 -14.34 -4.54 4.63
C GLY A 201 -13.98 -3.20 5.27
N GLN A 202 -13.14 -3.18 6.31
CA GLN A 202 -12.74 -1.95 7.00
C GLN A 202 -11.62 -1.20 6.30
N ALA A 203 -11.61 0.14 6.46
CA ALA A 203 -10.50 0.99 6.06
C ALA A 203 -10.16 2.02 7.16
N LEU A 204 -8.87 2.31 7.34
CA LEU A 204 -8.39 3.43 8.13
C LEU A 204 -8.38 4.68 7.24
N LEU A 205 -9.19 5.64 7.60
CA LEU A 205 -9.27 6.95 6.97
C LEU A 205 -8.49 7.97 7.81
N VAL A 206 -7.57 8.69 7.16
CA VAL A 206 -6.88 9.85 7.74
C VAL A 206 -7.15 11.05 6.85
N ASN A 207 -7.66 12.14 7.41
CA ASN A 207 -7.88 13.39 6.70
C ASN A 207 -7.46 14.56 7.59
N GLY A 208 -6.25 15.07 7.40
CA GLY A 208 -5.67 16.06 8.29
C GLY A 208 -5.56 15.52 9.73
N PRO A 209 -6.24 16.15 10.71
CA PRO A 209 -6.24 15.71 12.11
C PRO A 209 -7.22 14.56 12.39
N GLU A 210 -8.19 14.33 11.50
CA GLU A 210 -9.20 13.28 11.69
C GLU A 210 -8.63 11.90 11.32
N THR A 211 -8.84 10.95 12.21
CA THR A 211 -8.50 9.53 11.99
C THR A 211 -9.65 8.67 12.49
N LYS A 212 -10.17 7.81 11.61
CA LYS A 212 -11.25 6.87 11.94
C LYS A 212 -11.18 5.58 11.14
N ILE A 213 -11.81 4.53 11.63
CA ILE A 213 -12.08 3.30 10.87
C ILE A 213 -13.50 3.42 10.28
N VAL A 214 -13.61 3.10 9.02
CA VAL A 214 -14.86 3.10 8.25
C VAL A 214 -15.09 1.73 7.66
#